data_2902912cae0434a08c6d18379deadc4f
#
_entry.id   2902912cae0434a08c6d18379deadc4f
#
_cell.length_a   1.000
_cell.length_b   1.000
_cell.length_c   1.000
_cell.angle_alpha   90.00
_cell.angle_beta   90.00
_cell.angle_gamma   90.00
#
_symmetry.space_group_name_H-M   'P 1'
#
loop_
_entity.id
_entity.type
_entity.pdbx_description
1 polymer ?
#
loop_
_entity_poly.entity_id
_entity_poly.type
_entity_poly.pdbx_seq_one_letter_code
_entity_poly.pdbx_strand_id
1 'polypeptide(L)'
;MTALLAFLAAAEPATQGIDPWIAFFSLITVVITVGMGFWTAGKSKSAGDFFVAGRSVSVGWNASAISGEYLSAASFMGVAGMVMLNGYDALWYPVCYACGYLFLLLFIAGPLRRFGAYTIPDFAEGRYDSPLFRKIAVCFVLFIGFFYTMPQMKGAGTTLAYIFPGLHYSVGVIVVGAVITLNVALGGMKGITLVQAFQYWLKVFAITVPIFVIAAVVGHYQSHLEANKTAQETVAAAPAGIERKALPAKAPKDEQWIAPFGSLTTKAVDTAIKAAKTPEEKAALEANKKPYSLLYTYSLIIALVCGTAGLPHILVRFYTNPDGVAAKRTTMWVMILIGVFYVFPPIYGVIGRSLTPELYDAVGSKGTDKVVLELPTLLAGRDHPLLGSILSGITCAGAFAAFMSTFSGLLVSMSSALAHDIYGRMLKPDSSPEQRLKAFKWAAVIIGVVSVGLGTQVEKLNINYLVGQAFAIAAASYFPLLFMSVWWRGMTMRGAATGMLVGGLLALGSIFLTTLSDVYGFTTLADFWVAHPLLRILCEQPAIWAVPLSITLMIVVSKMTAATI
;
A
#
# COMPACT_ATOMS: atom_id res chain seq x y z
N MET A 1 21.61 -26.12 -1.48
CA MET A 1 22.29 -25.81 -0.20
C MET A 1 23.54 -24.97 -0.43
N THR A 2 24.42 -25.31 -1.33
CA THR A 2 25.63 -24.52 -1.69
C THR A 2 25.31 -23.12 -2.25
N ALA A 3 24.31 -22.98 -3.12
CA ALA A 3 23.89 -21.68 -3.65
C ALA A 3 23.28 -20.77 -2.57
N LEU A 4 22.54 -21.32 -1.61
CA LEU A 4 21.99 -20.59 -0.47
C LEU A 4 23.11 -20.14 0.49
N LEU A 5 24.10 -20.97 0.72
CA LEU A 5 25.27 -20.64 1.54
C LEU A 5 26.17 -19.60 0.86
N ALA A 6 26.35 -19.67 -0.45
CA ALA A 6 27.06 -18.64 -1.21
C ALA A 6 26.31 -17.30 -1.24
N PHE A 7 24.99 -17.34 -1.30
CA PHE A 7 24.13 -16.16 -1.23
C PHE A 7 24.14 -15.50 0.18
N LEU A 8 24.22 -16.30 1.24
CA LEU A 8 24.38 -15.81 2.61
C LEU A 8 25.81 -15.30 2.90
N ALA A 9 26.83 -15.85 2.21
CA ALA A 9 28.21 -15.41 2.33
C ALA A 9 28.54 -14.09 1.60
N ALA A 10 27.65 -13.61 0.73
CA ALA A 10 27.76 -12.32 0.05
C ALA A 10 27.30 -11.13 0.93
N ALA A 11 27.04 -11.35 2.21
CA ALA A 11 26.76 -10.27 3.16
C ALA A 11 28.03 -9.43 3.38
N GLU A 12 27.94 -8.12 3.12
CA GLU A 12 29.01 -7.18 3.52
C GLU A 12 29.27 -7.31 5.03
N PRO A 13 30.54 -7.18 5.49
CA PRO A 13 30.83 -7.27 6.91
C PRO A 13 30.06 -6.18 7.67
N ALA A 14 29.16 -6.59 8.53
CA ALA A 14 28.35 -5.71 9.34
C ALA A 14 29.26 -4.90 10.27
N THR A 15 29.32 -3.59 10.07
CA THR A 15 30.05 -2.65 10.95
C THR A 15 29.29 -2.34 12.24
N GLN A 16 28.00 -2.70 12.28
CA GLN A 16 27.13 -2.59 13.48
C GLN A 16 26.60 -3.97 13.85
N GLY A 17 26.64 -4.32 15.14
CA GLY A 17 26.07 -5.56 15.66
C GLY A 17 24.53 -5.54 15.60
N ILE A 18 23.92 -6.74 15.63
CA ILE A 18 22.47 -6.88 15.72
C ILE A 18 22.01 -6.35 17.09
N ASP A 19 21.06 -5.39 17.09
CA ASP A 19 20.45 -4.92 18.32
C ASP A 19 19.49 -6.00 18.87
N PRO A 20 19.75 -6.53 20.09
CA PRO A 20 18.97 -7.65 20.62
C PRO A 20 17.52 -7.29 20.92
N TRP A 21 17.20 -6.03 21.25
CA TRP A 21 15.83 -5.61 21.53
C TRP A 21 15.03 -5.44 20.25
N ILE A 22 15.62 -4.89 19.20
CA ILE A 22 15.00 -4.78 17.88
C ILE A 22 14.69 -6.19 17.34
N ALA A 23 15.65 -7.10 17.42
CA ALA A 23 15.47 -8.48 17.01
C ALA A 23 14.39 -9.20 17.85
N PHE A 24 14.38 -9.01 19.17
CA PHE A 24 13.42 -9.62 20.09
C PHE A 24 11.97 -9.22 19.78
N PHE A 25 11.67 -7.91 19.70
CA PHE A 25 10.29 -7.44 19.43
C PHE A 25 9.81 -7.85 18.04
N SER A 26 10.70 -7.86 17.07
CA SER A 26 10.39 -8.31 15.73
C SER A 26 10.08 -9.81 15.69
N LEU A 27 10.93 -10.63 16.28
CA LEU A 27 10.78 -12.08 16.29
C LEU A 27 9.52 -12.51 17.07
N ILE A 28 9.28 -11.94 18.25
CA ILE A 28 8.09 -12.28 19.05
C ILE A 28 6.79 -11.95 18.32
N THR A 29 6.75 -10.85 17.56
CA THR A 29 5.59 -10.49 16.71
C THR A 29 5.34 -11.52 15.63
N VAL A 30 6.38 -11.99 14.94
CA VAL A 30 6.28 -13.03 13.93
C VAL A 30 5.80 -14.34 14.58
N VAL A 31 6.39 -14.74 15.72
CA VAL A 31 6.02 -15.97 16.44
C VAL A 31 4.56 -15.93 16.90
N ILE A 32 4.11 -14.82 17.51
CA ILE A 32 2.71 -14.65 17.90
C ILE A 32 1.79 -14.73 16.69
N THR A 33 2.10 -14.02 15.60
CA THR A 33 1.28 -14.01 14.38
C THR A 33 1.15 -15.40 13.77
N VAL A 34 2.27 -16.12 13.65
CA VAL A 34 2.30 -17.48 13.10
C VAL A 34 1.57 -18.45 14.06
N GLY A 35 1.81 -18.35 15.36
CA GLY A 35 1.14 -19.15 16.38
C GLY A 35 -0.39 -18.96 16.37
N MET A 36 -0.86 -17.72 16.25
CA MET A 36 -2.29 -17.41 16.09
C MET A 36 -2.85 -18.03 14.80
N GLY A 37 -2.10 -17.99 13.69
CA GLY A 37 -2.47 -18.62 12.43
C GLY A 37 -2.67 -20.14 12.59
N PHE A 38 -1.74 -20.84 13.22
CA PHE A 38 -1.86 -22.26 13.52
C PHE A 38 -3.04 -22.57 14.47
N TRP A 39 -3.20 -21.79 15.53
CA TRP A 39 -4.29 -21.97 16.50
C TRP A 39 -5.67 -21.81 15.86
N THR A 40 -5.81 -20.90 14.90
CA THR A 40 -7.07 -20.63 14.21
C THR A 40 -7.32 -21.57 13.04
N ALA A 41 -6.29 -22.19 12.48
CA ALA A 41 -6.42 -23.14 11.35
C ALA A 41 -7.37 -24.31 11.67
N GLY A 42 -7.36 -24.80 12.91
CA GLY A 42 -8.27 -25.87 13.36
C GLY A 42 -9.73 -25.46 13.54
N LYS A 43 -10.06 -24.16 13.45
CA LYS A 43 -11.42 -23.64 13.68
C LYS A 43 -12.26 -23.51 12.40
N SER A 44 -11.67 -23.60 11.22
CA SER A 44 -12.36 -23.53 9.93
C SER A 44 -12.82 -24.92 9.51
N LYS A 45 -14.09 -25.27 9.81
CA LYS A 45 -14.66 -26.61 9.57
C LYS A 45 -15.46 -26.71 8.27
N SER A 46 -15.89 -25.60 7.69
CA SER A 46 -16.70 -25.57 6.46
C SER A 46 -16.09 -24.65 5.40
N ALA A 47 -16.52 -24.82 4.14
CA ALA A 47 -16.16 -23.89 3.07
C ALA A 47 -16.62 -22.45 3.37
N GLY A 48 -17.80 -22.28 3.98
CA GLY A 48 -18.29 -20.98 4.42
C GLY A 48 -17.40 -20.35 5.51
N ASP A 49 -16.91 -21.13 6.49
CA ASP A 49 -15.94 -20.64 7.47
C ASP A 49 -14.63 -20.23 6.80
N PHE A 50 -14.20 -21.00 5.82
CA PHE A 50 -12.91 -20.81 5.17
C PHE A 50 -12.89 -19.57 4.24
N PHE A 51 -13.93 -19.37 3.42
CA PHE A 51 -13.97 -18.28 2.44
C PHE A 51 -14.57 -16.98 2.96
N VAL A 52 -15.58 -17.03 3.85
CA VAL A 52 -16.31 -15.84 4.34
C VAL A 52 -16.51 -15.83 5.86
N ALA A 53 -15.71 -16.57 6.61
CA ALA A 53 -15.74 -16.65 8.08
C ALA A 53 -17.16 -16.93 8.65
N GLY A 54 -17.95 -17.77 7.95
CA GLY A 54 -19.31 -18.15 8.34
C GLY A 54 -20.30 -16.97 8.35
N ARG A 55 -19.96 -15.79 7.81
CA ARG A 55 -20.77 -14.56 7.81
C ARG A 55 -21.20 -14.11 9.20
N SER A 56 -20.38 -14.38 10.22
CA SER A 56 -20.72 -14.19 11.63
C SER A 56 -19.79 -13.22 12.37
N VAL A 57 -18.91 -12.52 11.64
CA VAL A 57 -17.94 -11.62 12.26
C VAL A 57 -18.64 -10.36 12.76
N SER A 58 -18.48 -10.05 14.05
CA SER A 58 -19.06 -8.84 14.65
C SER A 58 -18.44 -7.56 14.09
N VAL A 59 -19.18 -6.46 14.16
CA VAL A 59 -18.78 -5.16 13.61
C VAL A 59 -17.41 -4.72 14.12
N GLY A 60 -17.14 -4.78 15.43
CA GLY A 60 -15.87 -4.33 16.01
C GLY A 60 -14.67 -5.18 15.58
N TRP A 61 -14.82 -6.51 15.59
CA TRP A 61 -13.77 -7.41 15.12
C TRP A 61 -13.49 -7.26 13.63
N ASN A 62 -14.54 -7.13 12.82
CA ASN A 62 -14.38 -6.96 11.38
C ASN A 62 -13.79 -5.59 11.04
N ALA A 63 -14.19 -4.53 11.74
CA ALA A 63 -13.60 -3.21 11.56
C ALA A 63 -12.10 -3.20 11.90
N SER A 64 -11.71 -3.81 13.03
CA SER A 64 -10.29 -3.96 13.38
C SER A 64 -9.53 -4.80 12.36
N ALA A 65 -10.12 -5.89 11.85
CA ALA A 65 -9.48 -6.75 10.85
C ALA A 65 -9.30 -6.03 9.50
N ILE A 66 -10.33 -5.33 9.01
CA ILE A 66 -10.25 -4.54 7.77
C ILE A 66 -9.25 -3.41 7.91
N SER A 67 -9.26 -2.69 9.04
CA SER A 67 -8.27 -1.65 9.33
C SER A 67 -6.85 -2.23 9.42
N GLY A 68 -6.72 -3.42 10.02
CA GLY A 68 -5.46 -4.15 10.05
C GLY A 68 -4.96 -4.55 8.68
N GLU A 69 -5.83 -4.99 7.80
CA GLU A 69 -5.48 -5.35 6.42
C GLU A 69 -5.14 -4.12 5.57
N TYR A 70 -5.91 -3.04 5.71
CA TYR A 70 -5.76 -1.83 4.91
C TYR A 70 -4.53 -1.01 5.27
N LEU A 71 -4.21 -0.89 6.57
CA LEU A 71 -3.02 -0.19 7.05
C LEU A 71 -1.77 -1.01 6.75
N SER A 72 -1.30 -0.89 5.53
CA SER A 72 -0.20 -1.63 4.92
C SER A 72 1.18 -1.05 5.27
N ALA A 73 2.24 -1.62 4.69
CA ALA A 73 3.58 -1.03 4.72
C ALA A 73 3.58 0.43 4.24
N ALA A 74 2.76 0.75 3.22
CA ALA A 74 2.62 2.10 2.73
C ALA A 74 2.03 3.05 3.78
N SER A 75 1.03 2.59 4.54
CA SER A 75 0.42 3.38 5.61
C SER A 75 1.37 3.58 6.79
N PHE A 76 2.10 2.54 7.17
CA PHE A 76 2.96 2.56 8.35
C PHE A 76 4.31 3.27 8.10
N MET A 77 5.00 2.90 7.02
CA MET A 77 6.33 3.41 6.67
C MET A 77 6.28 4.42 5.53
N GLY A 78 5.55 4.09 4.46
CA GLY A 78 5.56 4.86 3.22
C GLY A 78 4.99 6.27 3.38
N VAL A 79 3.92 6.49 4.17
CA VAL A 79 3.38 7.84 4.43
C VAL A 79 4.41 8.71 5.13
N ALA A 80 5.09 8.20 6.14
CA ALA A 80 6.15 8.93 6.85
C ALA A 80 7.31 9.28 5.90
N GLY A 81 7.77 8.30 5.11
CA GLY A 81 8.83 8.50 4.12
C GLY A 81 8.46 9.52 3.05
N MET A 82 7.22 9.48 2.56
CA MET A 82 6.72 10.45 1.56
C MET A 82 6.56 11.85 2.14
N VAL A 83 6.09 11.99 3.39
CA VAL A 83 6.03 13.31 4.05
C VAL A 83 7.43 13.86 4.25
N MET A 84 8.40 13.06 4.68
CA MET A 84 9.78 13.48 4.72
C MET A 84 10.25 13.96 3.34
N LEU A 85 9.98 13.19 2.28
CA LEU A 85 10.46 13.45 0.91
C LEU A 85 9.76 14.63 0.23
N ASN A 86 8.42 14.71 0.30
CA ASN A 86 7.59 15.64 -0.48
C ASN A 86 6.82 16.66 0.36
N GLY A 87 6.91 16.60 1.69
CA GLY A 87 6.26 17.54 2.57
C GLY A 87 4.74 17.50 2.52
N TYR A 88 4.14 18.71 2.42
CA TYR A 88 2.68 18.89 2.45
C TYR A 88 1.93 18.06 1.41
N ASP A 89 2.47 17.95 0.21
CA ASP A 89 1.81 17.23 -0.88
C ASP A 89 1.68 15.71 -0.63
N ALA A 90 2.52 15.15 0.24
CA ALA A 90 2.39 13.76 0.66
C ALA A 90 1.14 13.49 1.52
N LEU A 91 0.52 14.53 2.10
CA LEU A 91 -0.70 14.38 2.91
C LEU A 91 -1.93 13.97 2.07
N TRP A 92 -1.88 14.11 0.75
CA TRP A 92 -2.93 13.59 -0.12
C TRP A 92 -3.09 12.07 0.01
N TYR A 93 -2.01 11.32 0.29
CA TYR A 93 -2.09 9.87 0.49
C TYR A 93 -3.00 9.49 1.67
N PRO A 94 -2.69 9.85 2.93
CA PRO A 94 -3.53 9.45 4.07
C PRO A 94 -4.94 10.02 4.01
N VAL A 95 -5.12 11.26 3.51
CA VAL A 95 -6.44 11.88 3.35
C VAL A 95 -7.28 11.10 2.34
N CYS A 96 -6.75 10.79 1.16
CA CYS A 96 -7.50 10.07 0.12
C CYS A 96 -7.74 8.61 0.49
N TYR A 97 -6.83 7.96 1.21
CA TYR A 97 -7.06 6.62 1.78
C TYR A 97 -8.28 6.59 2.70
N ALA A 98 -8.43 7.59 3.58
CA ALA A 98 -9.60 7.71 4.45
C ALA A 98 -10.87 8.08 3.67
N CYS A 99 -10.79 9.02 2.72
CA CYS A 99 -11.92 9.44 1.89
C CYS A 99 -12.49 8.31 1.03
N GLY A 100 -11.67 7.38 0.57
CA GLY A 100 -12.13 6.21 -0.17
C GLY A 100 -13.10 5.33 0.64
N TYR A 101 -12.91 5.25 1.97
CA TYR A 101 -13.85 4.54 2.85
C TYR A 101 -15.19 5.27 3.03
N LEU A 102 -15.21 6.59 2.93
CA LEU A 102 -16.48 7.33 2.89
C LEU A 102 -17.29 6.94 1.66
N PHE A 103 -16.64 6.82 0.51
CA PHE A 103 -17.30 6.35 -0.71
C PHE A 103 -17.83 4.91 -0.56
N LEU A 104 -17.02 4.01 -0.01
CA LEU A 104 -17.44 2.63 0.30
C LEU A 104 -18.65 2.59 1.23
N LEU A 105 -18.65 3.40 2.30
CA LEU A 105 -19.74 3.50 3.26
C LEU A 105 -21.06 3.89 2.61
N LEU A 106 -21.02 4.92 1.77
CA LEU A 106 -22.22 5.51 1.17
C LEU A 106 -22.78 4.63 0.05
N PHE A 107 -21.93 4.07 -0.79
CA PHE A 107 -22.36 3.53 -2.08
C PHE A 107 -22.16 2.02 -2.28
N ILE A 108 -21.19 1.38 -1.64
CA ILE A 108 -20.78 0.02 -2.01
C ILE A 108 -21.04 -1.02 -0.91
N ALA A 109 -20.65 -0.77 0.35
CA ALA A 109 -20.60 -1.79 1.39
C ALA A 109 -21.96 -2.50 1.64
N GLY A 110 -23.02 -1.74 1.77
CA GLY A 110 -24.37 -2.29 2.01
C GLY A 110 -24.91 -3.09 0.82
N PRO A 111 -24.95 -2.53 -0.40
CA PRO A 111 -25.37 -3.26 -1.59
C PRO A 111 -24.55 -4.53 -1.86
N LEU A 112 -23.24 -4.45 -1.77
CA LEU A 112 -22.36 -5.59 -2.01
C LEU A 112 -22.64 -6.73 -1.03
N ARG A 113 -22.81 -6.41 0.27
CA ARG A 113 -23.15 -7.43 1.27
C ARG A 113 -24.51 -8.07 1.03
N ARG A 114 -25.53 -7.30 0.63
CA ARG A 114 -26.86 -7.82 0.31
C ARG A 114 -26.86 -8.77 -0.86
N PHE A 115 -25.97 -8.59 -1.83
CA PHE A 115 -25.80 -9.51 -2.96
C PHE A 115 -25.36 -10.90 -2.50
N GLY A 116 -24.49 -11.00 -1.48
CA GLY A 116 -24.23 -12.25 -0.77
C GLY A 116 -23.27 -13.23 -1.46
N ALA A 117 -22.37 -12.76 -2.32
CA ALA A 117 -21.34 -13.56 -3.00
C ALA A 117 -20.25 -14.09 -2.04
N TYR A 118 -19.35 -14.92 -2.56
CA TYR A 118 -18.12 -15.35 -1.88
C TYR A 118 -16.90 -14.56 -2.34
N THR A 119 -16.88 -14.14 -3.59
CA THR A 119 -15.78 -13.40 -4.22
C THR A 119 -16.34 -12.22 -5.02
N ILE A 120 -15.49 -11.29 -5.42
CA ILE A 120 -15.94 -10.20 -6.30
C ILE A 120 -16.24 -10.67 -7.73
N PRO A 121 -15.50 -11.64 -8.31
CA PRO A 121 -15.92 -12.31 -9.54
C PRO A 121 -17.32 -12.97 -9.48
N ASP A 122 -17.72 -13.52 -8.30
CA ASP A 122 -19.10 -14.02 -8.10
C ASP A 122 -20.14 -12.91 -8.28
N PHE A 123 -19.86 -11.69 -7.77
CA PHE A 123 -20.73 -10.54 -7.99
C PHE A 123 -20.83 -10.20 -9.49
N ALA A 124 -19.70 -10.19 -10.20
CA ALA A 124 -19.67 -9.86 -11.62
C ALA A 124 -20.50 -10.86 -12.46
N GLU A 125 -20.32 -12.16 -12.24
CA GLU A 125 -21.13 -13.19 -12.91
C GLU A 125 -22.60 -13.12 -12.51
N GLY A 126 -22.89 -13.13 -11.21
CA GLY A 126 -24.26 -13.19 -10.72
C GLY A 126 -25.10 -11.96 -11.05
N ARG A 127 -24.46 -10.78 -11.27
CA ARG A 127 -25.15 -9.56 -11.71
C ARG A 127 -25.55 -9.59 -13.18
N TYR A 128 -24.78 -10.29 -14.02
CA TYR A 128 -24.93 -10.29 -15.48
C TYR A 128 -25.17 -11.66 -16.09
N ASP A 129 -25.27 -12.70 -15.28
CA ASP A 129 -25.42 -14.10 -15.70
C ASP A 129 -24.41 -14.51 -16.80
N SER A 130 -23.13 -14.19 -16.58
CA SER A 130 -22.08 -14.40 -17.56
C SER A 130 -20.82 -15.04 -16.98
N PRO A 131 -20.56 -16.34 -17.27
CA PRO A 131 -19.32 -17.00 -16.92
C PRO A 131 -18.07 -16.39 -17.53
N LEU A 132 -18.20 -15.77 -18.73
CA LEU A 132 -17.10 -15.04 -19.35
C LEU A 132 -16.70 -13.82 -18.53
N PHE A 133 -17.69 -13.12 -17.96
CA PHE A 133 -17.41 -11.94 -17.17
C PHE A 133 -16.70 -12.28 -15.84
N ARG A 134 -17.00 -13.45 -15.25
CA ARG A 134 -16.21 -13.99 -14.11
C ARG A 134 -14.72 -14.12 -14.48
N LYS A 135 -14.41 -14.67 -15.66
CA LYS A 135 -13.01 -14.84 -16.11
C LYS A 135 -12.27 -13.50 -16.18
N ILE A 136 -12.91 -12.49 -16.77
CA ILE A 136 -12.37 -11.13 -16.84
C ILE A 136 -12.13 -10.56 -15.43
N ALA A 137 -13.12 -10.68 -14.56
CA ALA A 137 -13.02 -10.20 -13.18
C ALA A 137 -11.87 -10.86 -12.41
N VAL A 138 -11.69 -12.18 -12.53
CA VAL A 138 -10.55 -12.89 -11.88
C VAL A 138 -9.21 -12.34 -12.34
N CYS A 139 -9.03 -12.08 -13.64
CA CYS A 139 -7.78 -11.51 -14.15
C CYS A 139 -7.43 -10.17 -13.44
N PHE A 140 -8.42 -9.30 -13.25
CA PHE A 140 -8.20 -8.03 -12.56
C PHE A 140 -7.97 -8.19 -11.05
N VAL A 141 -8.56 -9.20 -10.38
CA VAL A 141 -8.18 -9.54 -8.99
C VAL A 141 -6.69 -9.84 -8.92
N LEU A 142 -6.17 -10.64 -9.87
CA LEU A 142 -4.75 -11.00 -9.90
C LEU A 142 -3.86 -9.80 -10.25
N PHE A 143 -4.19 -9.00 -11.25
CA PHE A 143 -3.39 -7.82 -11.62
C PHE A 143 -3.28 -6.83 -10.46
N ILE A 144 -4.41 -6.42 -9.88
CA ILE A 144 -4.42 -5.51 -8.73
C ILE A 144 -3.67 -6.13 -7.56
N GLY A 145 -3.91 -7.43 -7.29
CA GLY A 145 -3.26 -8.15 -6.21
C GLY A 145 -1.75 -8.17 -6.36
N PHE A 146 -1.21 -8.55 -7.51
CA PHE A 146 0.24 -8.59 -7.73
C PHE A 146 0.90 -7.21 -7.62
N PHE A 147 0.32 -6.17 -8.21
CA PHE A 147 0.83 -4.81 -8.04
C PHE A 147 0.80 -4.36 -6.59
N TYR A 148 -0.20 -4.76 -5.81
CA TYR A 148 -0.28 -4.39 -4.41
C TYR A 148 0.56 -5.27 -3.47
N THR A 149 0.98 -6.47 -3.90
CA THR A 149 1.94 -7.28 -3.11
C THR A 149 3.35 -6.72 -3.15
N MET A 150 3.76 -6.04 -4.23
CA MET A 150 5.10 -5.47 -4.35
C MET A 150 5.48 -4.50 -3.21
N PRO A 151 4.67 -3.49 -2.86
CA PRO A 151 4.99 -2.60 -1.74
C PRO A 151 5.05 -3.32 -0.38
N GLN A 152 4.27 -4.40 -0.19
CA GLN A 152 4.34 -5.19 1.03
C GLN A 152 5.67 -5.94 1.13
N MET A 153 6.10 -6.53 0.04
CA MET A 153 7.39 -7.22 -0.06
C MET A 153 8.56 -6.24 0.10
N LYS A 154 8.44 -5.02 -0.45
CA LYS A 154 9.42 -3.97 -0.22
C LYS A 154 9.52 -3.60 1.27
N GLY A 155 8.40 -3.39 1.94
CA GLY A 155 8.36 -3.14 3.38
C GLY A 155 9.04 -4.25 4.18
N ALA A 156 8.77 -5.51 3.82
CA ALA A 156 9.38 -6.68 4.44
C ALA A 156 10.91 -6.72 4.26
N GLY A 157 11.39 -6.53 3.03
CA GLY A 157 12.82 -6.49 2.72
C GLY A 157 13.55 -5.35 3.44
N THR A 158 12.97 -4.14 3.40
CA THR A 158 13.52 -2.95 4.09
C THR A 158 13.62 -3.18 5.60
N THR A 159 12.55 -3.69 6.22
CA THR A 159 12.52 -3.90 7.68
C THR A 159 13.53 -4.97 8.10
N LEU A 160 13.62 -6.09 7.37
CA LEU A 160 14.56 -7.15 7.74
C LEU A 160 16.02 -6.73 7.51
N ALA A 161 16.32 -5.99 6.43
CA ALA A 161 17.64 -5.41 6.19
C ALA A 161 18.03 -4.36 7.26
N TYR A 162 17.05 -3.68 7.84
CA TYR A 162 17.26 -2.76 8.95
C TYR A 162 17.62 -3.50 10.26
N ILE A 163 16.91 -4.59 10.58
CA ILE A 163 17.10 -5.38 11.81
C ILE A 163 18.44 -6.12 11.78
N PHE A 164 18.83 -6.63 10.62
CA PHE A 164 20.04 -7.41 10.40
C PHE A 164 20.97 -6.64 9.43
N PRO A 165 21.82 -5.76 9.95
CA PRO A 165 22.77 -5.01 9.13
C PRO A 165 23.66 -5.97 8.31
N GLY A 166 23.79 -5.67 7.01
CA GLY A 166 24.51 -6.55 6.07
C GLY A 166 23.63 -7.62 5.40
N LEU A 167 22.39 -7.81 5.83
CA LEU A 167 21.48 -8.73 5.15
C LEU A 167 20.99 -8.11 3.83
N HIS A 168 21.14 -8.87 2.74
CA HIS A 168 20.67 -8.41 1.44
C HIS A 168 19.13 -8.28 1.43
N TYR A 169 18.62 -7.20 0.86
CA TYR A 169 17.19 -6.91 0.76
C TYR A 169 16.33 -8.10 0.31
N SER A 170 16.76 -8.80 -0.75
CA SER A 170 16.02 -9.94 -1.31
C SER A 170 15.88 -11.11 -0.33
N VAL A 171 16.82 -11.29 0.60
CA VAL A 171 16.69 -12.34 1.64
C VAL A 171 15.51 -12.01 2.56
N GLY A 172 15.36 -10.74 2.95
CA GLY A 172 14.23 -10.28 3.74
C GLY A 172 12.89 -10.54 3.04
N VAL A 173 12.82 -10.23 1.75
CA VAL A 173 11.63 -10.49 0.92
C VAL A 173 11.29 -11.98 0.89
N ILE A 174 12.30 -12.85 0.64
CA ILE A 174 12.10 -14.30 0.54
C ILE A 174 11.66 -14.91 1.88
N VAL A 175 12.35 -14.59 2.97
CA VAL A 175 12.05 -15.16 4.30
C VAL A 175 10.67 -14.75 4.75
N VAL A 176 10.36 -13.46 4.72
CA VAL A 176 9.06 -12.95 5.18
C VAL A 176 7.93 -13.42 4.26
N GLY A 177 8.13 -13.39 2.95
CA GLY A 177 7.16 -13.88 1.98
C GLY A 177 6.84 -15.37 2.18
N ALA A 178 7.84 -16.20 2.46
CA ALA A 178 7.65 -17.63 2.76
C ALA A 178 6.84 -17.85 4.04
N VAL A 179 7.17 -17.12 5.13
CA VAL A 179 6.45 -17.21 6.42
C VAL A 179 4.97 -16.84 6.25
N ILE A 180 4.67 -15.74 5.54
CA ILE A 180 3.29 -15.31 5.34
C ILE A 180 2.53 -16.29 4.44
N THR A 181 3.16 -16.75 3.36
CA THR A 181 2.56 -17.72 2.44
C THR A 181 2.18 -19.01 3.16
N LEU A 182 3.06 -19.52 4.01
CA LEU A 182 2.77 -20.71 4.84
C LEU A 182 1.60 -20.46 5.80
N ASN A 183 1.59 -19.32 6.47
CA ASN A 183 0.52 -18.95 7.40
C ASN A 183 -0.85 -18.88 6.72
N VAL A 184 -0.92 -18.26 5.53
CA VAL A 184 -2.15 -18.15 4.74
C VAL A 184 -2.62 -19.52 4.22
N ALA A 185 -1.71 -20.34 3.72
CA ALA A 185 -2.04 -21.68 3.22
C ALA A 185 -2.68 -22.58 4.30
N LEU A 186 -2.45 -22.28 5.58
CA LEU A 186 -2.99 -23.04 6.73
C LEU A 186 -4.26 -22.44 7.33
N GLY A 187 -4.38 -21.09 7.39
CA GLY A 187 -5.35 -20.42 8.29
C GLY A 187 -6.75 -20.16 7.73
N GLY A 188 -6.94 -19.88 6.44
CA GLY A 188 -8.22 -19.45 5.86
C GLY A 188 -8.75 -18.10 6.39
N MET A 189 -9.92 -17.64 5.91
CA MET A 189 -10.47 -16.30 6.20
C MET A 189 -10.76 -16.05 7.69
N LYS A 190 -11.33 -17.05 8.38
CA LYS A 190 -11.69 -16.92 9.80
C LYS A 190 -10.48 -16.71 10.70
N GLY A 191 -9.42 -17.48 10.44
CA GLY A 191 -8.16 -17.36 11.16
C GLY A 191 -7.48 -16.02 10.93
N ILE A 192 -7.37 -15.63 9.66
CA ILE A 192 -6.73 -14.40 9.25
C ILE A 192 -7.46 -13.17 9.80
N THR A 193 -8.79 -13.18 9.90
CA THR A 193 -9.57 -12.08 10.49
C THR A 193 -9.14 -11.77 11.93
N LEU A 194 -8.95 -12.79 12.76
CA LEU A 194 -8.50 -12.61 14.14
C LEU A 194 -7.05 -12.10 14.22
N VAL A 195 -6.17 -12.67 13.40
CA VAL A 195 -4.77 -12.23 13.31
C VAL A 195 -4.67 -10.77 12.88
N GLN A 196 -5.42 -10.36 11.86
CA GLN A 196 -5.38 -8.99 11.36
C GLN A 196 -5.99 -7.98 12.34
N ALA A 197 -7.02 -8.36 13.09
CA ALA A 197 -7.56 -7.52 14.16
C ALA A 197 -6.52 -7.30 15.27
N PHE A 198 -5.79 -8.32 15.68
CA PHE A 198 -4.67 -8.18 16.60
C PHE A 198 -3.56 -7.28 16.02
N GLN A 199 -3.19 -7.50 14.76
CA GLN A 199 -2.16 -6.72 14.07
C GLN A 199 -2.54 -5.25 13.92
N TYR A 200 -3.83 -4.90 13.82
CA TYR A 200 -4.28 -3.51 13.84
C TYR A 200 -3.89 -2.80 15.14
N TRP A 201 -4.23 -3.38 16.29
CA TRP A 201 -3.93 -2.79 17.58
C TRP A 201 -2.43 -2.73 17.86
N LEU A 202 -1.69 -3.74 17.43
CA LEU A 202 -0.24 -3.73 17.50
C LEU A 202 0.36 -2.56 16.70
N LYS A 203 -0.14 -2.32 15.47
CA LYS A 203 0.31 -1.19 14.63
C LYS A 203 0.02 0.16 15.27
N VAL A 204 -1.19 0.34 15.80
CA VAL A 204 -1.57 1.59 16.50
C VAL A 204 -0.64 1.82 17.68
N PHE A 205 -0.40 0.82 18.51
CA PHE A 205 0.54 0.90 19.60
C PHE A 205 1.96 1.25 19.13
N ALA A 206 2.43 0.55 18.11
CA ALA A 206 3.79 0.66 17.59
C ALA A 206 4.09 2.00 16.89
N ILE A 207 3.09 2.67 16.31
CA ILE A 207 3.28 4.00 15.70
C ILE A 207 3.07 5.12 16.74
N THR A 208 2.19 4.92 17.72
CA THR A 208 1.76 5.95 18.66
C THR A 208 2.73 6.11 19.82
N VAL A 209 3.07 5.01 20.51
CA VAL A 209 3.89 5.08 21.73
C VAL A 209 5.28 5.65 21.46
N PRO A 210 6.05 5.15 20.46
CA PRO A 210 7.37 5.72 20.20
C PRO A 210 7.33 7.20 19.84
N ILE A 211 6.36 7.67 19.06
CA ILE A 211 6.35 9.07 18.63
C ILE A 211 6.07 10.04 19.78
N PHE A 212 5.24 9.67 20.74
CA PHE A 212 5.05 10.49 21.94
C PHE A 212 6.31 10.58 22.80
N VAL A 213 7.03 9.47 22.94
CA VAL A 213 8.31 9.46 23.67
C VAL A 213 9.36 10.27 22.93
N ILE A 214 9.48 10.10 21.61
CA ILE A 214 10.40 10.87 20.78
C ILE A 214 10.09 12.36 20.90
N ALA A 215 8.83 12.76 20.72
CA ALA A 215 8.42 14.17 20.81
C ALA A 215 8.69 14.80 22.19
N ALA A 216 8.60 14.02 23.26
CA ALA A 216 8.93 14.49 24.61
C ALA A 216 10.43 14.77 24.79
N VAL A 217 11.31 14.05 24.07
CA VAL A 217 12.78 14.18 24.20
C VAL A 217 13.35 15.17 23.19
N VAL A 218 12.90 15.13 21.93
CA VAL A 218 13.51 15.93 20.84
C VAL A 218 12.70 17.17 20.46
N GLY A 219 11.53 17.36 21.03
CA GLY A 219 10.61 18.46 20.73
C GLY A 219 9.34 18.03 19.95
N HIS A 220 8.33 18.87 20.07
CA HIS A 220 6.99 18.59 19.51
C HIS A 220 6.93 18.79 18.00
N TYR A 221 5.93 18.18 17.36
CA TYR A 221 5.63 18.31 15.94
C TYR A 221 5.64 19.77 15.46
N GLN A 222 4.95 20.67 16.17
CA GLN A 222 4.86 22.08 15.80
C GLN A 222 6.24 22.76 15.77
N SER A 223 7.10 22.46 16.74
CA SER A 223 8.44 23.02 16.81
C SER A 223 9.32 22.58 15.62
N HIS A 224 9.24 21.29 15.26
CA HIS A 224 9.94 20.78 14.09
C HIS A 224 9.35 21.32 12.78
N LEU A 225 8.04 21.54 12.71
CA LEU A 225 7.39 22.14 11.56
C LEU A 225 7.86 23.59 11.38
N GLU A 226 7.93 24.38 12.45
CA GLU A 226 8.46 25.76 12.41
C GLU A 226 9.93 25.77 12.02
N ALA A 227 10.76 24.87 12.55
CA ALA A 227 12.15 24.74 12.15
C ALA A 227 12.33 24.43 10.65
N ASN A 228 11.38 23.72 10.04
CA ASN A 228 11.37 23.38 8.62
C ASN A 228 10.73 24.46 7.73
N LYS A 229 10.19 25.55 8.30
CA LYS A 229 9.71 26.72 7.55
C LYS A 229 10.80 27.77 7.31
N THR A 230 11.87 27.76 8.11
CA THR A 230 12.96 28.72 7.99
C THR A 230 13.88 28.34 6.84
N ALA A 231 14.36 29.36 6.10
CA ALA A 231 15.29 29.14 4.99
C ALA A 231 16.56 28.41 5.42
N GLN A 232 17.11 27.56 4.55
CA GLN A 232 18.29 26.72 4.82
C GLN A 232 19.54 27.50 5.30
N GLU A 233 19.62 28.81 5.02
CA GLU A 233 20.76 29.66 5.35
C GLU A 233 20.86 30.00 6.85
N THR A 234 19.84 29.74 7.63
CA THR A 234 19.82 30.04 9.06
C THR A 234 19.53 28.81 9.92
N VAL A 235 20.52 27.92 10.00
CA VAL A 235 20.56 26.86 11.05
C VAL A 235 20.46 27.49 12.45
N ALA A 236 20.83 28.78 12.59
CA ALA A 236 20.70 29.56 13.83
C ALA A 236 19.26 30.01 14.15
N ALA A 237 18.31 29.92 13.23
CA ALA A 237 16.94 30.38 13.43
C ALA A 237 15.93 29.28 13.78
N ALA A 238 16.39 28.05 14.07
CA ALA A 238 15.52 27.04 14.63
C ALA A 238 14.98 27.53 15.99
N PRO A 239 13.71 27.27 16.34
CA PRO A 239 13.18 27.58 17.66
C PRO A 239 14.12 27.06 18.75
N ALA A 240 14.33 27.85 19.80
CA ALA A 240 15.28 27.51 20.87
C ALA A 240 15.02 26.09 21.39
N GLY A 241 16.04 25.25 21.37
CA GLY A 241 15.97 23.86 21.86
C GLY A 241 15.65 22.80 20.80
N ILE A 242 15.42 23.16 19.52
CA ILE A 242 15.24 22.19 18.43
C ILE A 242 16.55 22.00 17.68
N GLU A 243 17.06 20.77 17.72
CA GLU A 243 18.17 20.37 16.85
C GLU A 243 17.66 20.20 15.41
N ARG A 244 18.39 20.80 14.48
CA ARG A 244 18.15 20.59 13.05
C ARG A 244 19.48 20.36 12.36
N LYS A 245 19.62 19.19 11.74
CA LYS A 245 20.79 18.87 10.93
C LYS A 245 20.70 19.55 9.55
N ALA A 246 21.84 19.84 8.94
CA ALA A 246 21.91 20.38 7.60
C ALA A 246 21.26 19.43 6.59
N LEU A 247 20.47 19.97 5.69
CA LEU A 247 19.81 19.18 4.64
C LEU A 247 20.78 18.93 3.48
N PRO A 248 20.86 17.70 2.95
CA PRO A 248 21.64 17.41 1.75
C PRO A 248 21.03 18.04 0.50
N ALA A 249 21.82 18.17 -0.56
CA ALA A 249 21.40 18.82 -1.82
C ALA A 249 20.19 18.15 -2.50
N LYS A 250 19.96 16.86 -2.23
CA LYS A 250 18.80 16.10 -2.75
C LYS A 250 17.50 16.40 -2.03
N ALA A 251 17.56 16.97 -0.82
CA ALA A 251 16.35 17.32 -0.09
C ALA A 251 15.65 18.51 -0.74
N PRO A 252 14.30 18.54 -0.81
CA PRO A 252 13.58 19.70 -1.29
C PRO A 252 13.83 20.91 -0.37
N LYS A 253 13.85 22.12 -0.93
CA LYS A 253 13.96 23.35 -0.14
C LYS A 253 12.75 23.50 0.79
N ASP A 254 12.93 24.16 1.94
CA ASP A 254 11.88 24.30 2.96
C ASP A 254 10.61 24.92 2.41
N GLU A 255 10.72 25.97 1.60
CA GLU A 255 9.57 26.63 0.95
C GLU A 255 8.78 25.70 0.04
N GLN A 256 9.47 24.81 -0.68
CA GLN A 256 8.85 23.82 -1.56
C GLN A 256 8.20 22.68 -0.77
N TRP A 257 8.83 22.32 0.35
CA TRP A 257 8.40 21.21 1.18
C TRP A 257 7.13 21.53 1.96
N ILE A 258 6.98 22.79 2.43
CA ILE A 258 5.84 23.22 3.24
C ILE A 258 4.63 23.71 2.44
N ALA A 259 4.85 24.19 1.23
CA ALA A 259 3.77 24.76 0.42
C ALA A 259 2.91 23.66 -0.22
N PRO A 260 1.57 23.79 -0.20
CA PRO A 260 0.71 22.92 -0.99
C PRO A 260 1.03 23.10 -2.48
N PHE A 261 1.23 21.97 -3.17
CA PHE A 261 1.74 21.91 -4.55
C PHE A 261 3.09 22.63 -4.74
N GLY A 262 3.87 22.84 -3.67
CA GLY A 262 5.07 23.66 -3.67
C GLY A 262 6.19 23.10 -4.53
N SER A 263 6.58 21.85 -4.31
CA SER A 263 7.58 21.15 -5.14
C SER A 263 7.03 20.75 -6.52
N LEU A 264 5.74 20.91 -6.71
CA LEU A 264 5.00 20.38 -7.83
C LEU A 264 4.42 21.46 -8.74
N THR A 265 4.37 22.75 -8.36
CA THR A 265 3.82 23.79 -9.23
C THR A 265 4.89 24.37 -10.16
N THR A 266 4.67 24.21 -11.47
CA THR A 266 5.47 24.86 -12.51
C THR A 266 5.61 26.37 -12.30
N LYS A 267 4.56 27.04 -11.83
CA LYS A 267 4.57 28.51 -11.64
C LYS A 267 5.54 28.96 -10.53
N ALA A 268 5.61 28.25 -9.41
CA ALA A 268 6.55 28.58 -8.34
C ALA A 268 7.99 28.31 -8.79
N VAL A 269 8.24 27.19 -9.44
CA VAL A 269 9.56 26.84 -9.99
C VAL A 269 9.96 27.80 -11.12
N ASP A 270 9.06 28.14 -12.04
CA ASP A 270 9.31 29.11 -13.11
C ASP A 270 9.62 30.51 -12.55
N THR A 271 8.98 30.90 -11.47
CA THR A 271 9.27 32.16 -10.78
C THR A 271 10.65 32.12 -10.10
N ALA A 272 10.99 31.01 -9.44
CA ALA A 272 12.29 30.80 -8.83
C ALA A 272 13.43 30.77 -9.89
N ILE A 273 13.21 30.09 -11.02
CA ILE A 273 14.15 30.08 -12.16
C ILE A 273 14.42 31.50 -12.70
N LYS A 274 13.37 32.34 -12.79
CA LYS A 274 13.51 33.73 -13.22
C LYS A 274 14.25 34.59 -12.20
N ALA A 275 14.15 34.25 -10.93
CA ALA A 275 14.81 34.95 -9.83
C ALA A 275 16.25 34.47 -9.55
N ALA A 276 16.63 33.31 -10.10
CA ALA A 276 17.95 32.70 -9.91
C ALA A 276 19.07 33.61 -10.42
N LYS A 277 20.07 33.85 -9.56
CA LYS A 277 21.17 34.78 -9.83
C LYS A 277 22.38 34.10 -10.47
N THR A 278 22.54 32.79 -10.34
CA THR A 278 23.67 32.04 -10.89
C THR A 278 23.21 30.97 -11.88
N PRO A 279 24.05 30.64 -12.90
CA PRO A 279 23.76 29.57 -13.84
C PRO A 279 23.58 28.19 -13.16
N GLU A 280 24.32 27.95 -12.07
CA GLU A 280 24.26 26.70 -11.29
C GLU A 280 22.94 26.58 -10.52
N GLU A 281 22.51 27.69 -9.89
CA GLU A 281 21.21 27.76 -9.22
C GLU A 281 20.05 27.56 -10.20
N LYS A 282 20.14 28.15 -11.38
CA LYS A 282 19.17 27.99 -12.46
C LYS A 282 19.10 26.53 -12.94
N ALA A 283 20.24 25.89 -13.18
CA ALA A 283 20.32 24.51 -13.60
C ALA A 283 19.75 23.55 -12.54
N ALA A 284 20.04 23.81 -11.26
CA ALA A 284 19.49 23.02 -10.15
C ALA A 284 17.97 23.16 -10.04
N LEU A 285 17.41 24.36 -10.25
CA LEU A 285 15.96 24.60 -10.27
C LEU A 285 15.30 23.98 -11.49
N GLU A 286 15.92 24.02 -12.67
CA GLU A 286 15.44 23.38 -13.88
C GLU A 286 15.43 21.85 -13.73
N ALA A 287 16.44 21.25 -13.09
CA ALA A 287 16.48 19.82 -12.80
C ALA A 287 15.36 19.37 -11.83
N ASN A 288 14.91 20.27 -10.94
CA ASN A 288 13.81 20.03 -10.01
C ASN A 288 12.42 20.36 -10.60
N LYS A 289 12.36 20.84 -11.84
CA LYS A 289 11.10 21.17 -12.49
C LYS A 289 10.30 19.90 -12.78
N LYS A 290 9.13 19.79 -12.14
CA LYS A 290 8.16 18.72 -12.42
C LYS A 290 6.98 19.32 -13.21
N PRO A 291 6.99 19.25 -14.54
CA PRO A 291 5.87 19.75 -15.34
C PRO A 291 4.61 18.94 -15.04
N TYR A 292 3.44 19.57 -15.15
CA TYR A 292 2.12 18.93 -14.99
C TYR A 292 1.83 18.33 -13.61
N SER A 293 2.41 18.86 -12.57
CA SER A 293 2.27 18.36 -11.20
C SER A 293 0.83 18.36 -10.67
N LEU A 294 0.03 19.37 -11.01
CA LEU A 294 -1.40 19.39 -10.68
C LEU A 294 -2.14 18.21 -11.33
N LEU A 295 -1.82 17.92 -12.60
CA LEU A 295 -2.41 16.78 -13.29
C LEU A 295 -2.07 15.46 -12.59
N TYR A 296 -0.82 15.29 -12.18
CA TYR A 296 -0.37 14.15 -11.38
C TYR A 296 -1.16 14.04 -10.07
N THR A 297 -1.25 15.15 -9.31
CA THR A 297 -1.92 15.17 -8.00
C THR A 297 -3.41 14.86 -8.11
N TYR A 298 -4.14 15.47 -9.06
CA TYR A 298 -5.56 15.15 -9.27
C TYR A 298 -5.76 13.71 -9.71
N SER A 299 -4.89 13.19 -10.58
CA SER A 299 -4.94 11.79 -10.98
C SER A 299 -4.69 10.86 -9.81
N LEU A 300 -3.73 11.19 -8.94
CA LEU A 300 -3.45 10.46 -7.70
C LEU A 300 -4.67 10.47 -6.75
N ILE A 301 -5.31 11.61 -6.54
CA ILE A 301 -6.52 11.73 -5.72
C ILE A 301 -7.62 10.79 -6.24
N ILE A 302 -7.89 10.82 -7.55
CA ILE A 302 -8.87 9.94 -8.18
C ILE A 302 -8.46 8.48 -8.00
N ALA A 303 -7.18 8.15 -8.24
CA ALA A 303 -6.65 6.80 -8.06
C ALA A 303 -6.89 6.28 -6.63
N LEU A 304 -6.54 7.07 -5.62
CA LEU A 304 -6.62 6.64 -4.23
C LEU A 304 -8.07 6.55 -3.71
N VAL A 305 -8.92 7.53 -4.01
CA VAL A 305 -10.32 7.54 -3.55
C VAL A 305 -11.12 6.45 -4.25
N CYS A 306 -11.10 6.42 -5.58
CA CYS A 306 -11.84 5.44 -6.37
C CYS A 306 -11.22 4.04 -6.26
N GLY A 307 -9.89 3.96 -6.20
CA GLY A 307 -9.16 2.70 -6.05
C GLY A 307 -9.48 2.00 -4.74
N THR A 308 -9.55 2.72 -3.61
CA THR A 308 -9.99 2.14 -2.33
C THR A 308 -11.34 1.43 -2.47
N ALA A 309 -12.27 2.02 -3.24
CA ALA A 309 -13.58 1.43 -3.50
C ALA A 309 -13.56 0.28 -4.54
N GLY A 310 -12.43 0.04 -5.18
CA GLY A 310 -12.21 -1.02 -6.17
C GLY A 310 -11.26 -2.14 -5.73
N LEU A 311 -10.75 -2.15 -4.50
CA LEU A 311 -9.80 -3.16 -4.04
C LEU A 311 -10.47 -4.50 -3.70
N PRO A 312 -10.24 -5.60 -4.45
CA PRO A 312 -10.95 -6.86 -4.25
C PRO A 312 -10.78 -7.47 -2.87
N HIS A 313 -9.57 -7.42 -2.29
CA HIS A 313 -9.27 -7.99 -0.97
C HIS A 313 -9.99 -7.26 0.17
N ILE A 314 -10.23 -5.96 0.05
CA ILE A 314 -11.03 -5.20 1.02
C ILE A 314 -12.52 -5.48 0.83
N LEU A 315 -12.98 -5.51 -0.41
CA LEU A 315 -14.40 -5.69 -0.74
C LEU A 315 -14.93 -7.06 -0.29
N VAL A 316 -14.12 -8.12 -0.39
CA VAL A 316 -14.51 -9.47 0.04
C VAL A 316 -14.79 -9.53 1.56
N ARG A 317 -14.23 -8.62 2.35
CA ARG A 317 -14.46 -8.53 3.79
C ARG A 317 -15.88 -8.14 4.15
N PHE A 318 -16.59 -7.42 3.28
CA PHE A 318 -18.00 -7.10 3.56
C PHE A 318 -18.90 -8.33 3.55
N TYR A 319 -18.53 -9.38 2.82
CA TYR A 319 -19.26 -10.65 2.83
C TYR A 319 -19.16 -11.43 4.15
N THR A 320 -18.20 -11.10 5.02
CA THR A 320 -18.04 -11.72 6.35
C THR A 320 -18.99 -11.13 7.40
N ASN A 321 -19.61 -9.98 7.14
CA ASN A 321 -20.63 -9.38 8.02
C ASN A 321 -21.95 -10.16 7.96
N PRO A 322 -22.76 -10.17 9.02
CA PRO A 322 -24.06 -10.86 9.00
C PRO A 322 -25.05 -10.25 8.00
N ASP A 323 -25.10 -8.94 7.86
CA ASP A 323 -26.02 -8.23 6.98
C ASP A 323 -25.45 -6.91 6.43
N GLY A 324 -26.25 -6.21 5.59
CA GLY A 324 -25.84 -4.94 4.97
C GLY A 324 -25.75 -3.76 5.95
N VAL A 325 -26.49 -3.78 7.07
CA VAL A 325 -26.41 -2.75 8.10
C VAL A 325 -25.11 -2.92 8.88
N ALA A 326 -24.78 -4.15 9.26
CA ALA A 326 -23.51 -4.47 9.90
C ALA A 326 -22.33 -4.10 9.00
N ALA A 327 -22.42 -4.33 7.67
CA ALA A 327 -21.39 -3.92 6.72
C ALA A 327 -21.17 -2.40 6.71
N LYS A 328 -22.25 -1.60 6.71
CA LYS A 328 -22.16 -0.13 6.80
C LYS A 328 -21.55 0.32 8.13
N ARG A 329 -22.01 -0.24 9.26
CA ARG A 329 -21.44 0.07 10.59
C ARG A 329 -19.96 -0.30 10.66
N THR A 330 -19.58 -1.45 10.12
CA THR A 330 -18.17 -1.86 10.01
C THR A 330 -17.37 -0.84 9.22
N THR A 331 -17.86 -0.38 8.06
CA THR A 331 -17.15 0.60 7.23
C THR A 331 -16.99 1.94 7.94
N MET A 332 -18.00 2.39 8.67
CA MET A 332 -17.92 3.61 9.49
C MET A 332 -16.81 3.49 10.55
N TRP A 333 -16.78 2.38 11.27
CA TRP A 333 -15.71 2.15 12.26
C TRP A 333 -14.33 2.03 11.61
N VAL A 334 -14.21 1.37 10.47
CA VAL A 334 -12.94 1.33 9.71
C VAL A 334 -12.47 2.74 9.39
N MET A 335 -13.34 3.61 8.88
CA MET A 335 -12.99 4.99 8.55
C MET A 335 -12.46 5.75 9.78
N ILE A 336 -13.08 5.58 10.95
CA ILE A 336 -12.63 6.19 12.21
C ILE A 336 -11.25 5.63 12.62
N LEU A 337 -11.11 4.30 12.62
CA LEU A 337 -9.90 3.62 13.06
C LEU A 337 -8.68 3.96 12.18
N ILE A 338 -8.85 3.99 10.86
CA ILE A 338 -7.78 4.37 9.94
C ILE A 338 -7.49 5.88 10.01
N GLY A 339 -8.52 6.72 10.19
CA GLY A 339 -8.37 8.16 10.37
C GLY A 339 -7.51 8.50 11.58
N VAL A 340 -7.78 7.87 12.73
CA VAL A 340 -6.95 8.02 13.93
C VAL A 340 -5.50 7.57 13.68
N PHE A 341 -5.31 6.45 13.01
CA PHE A 341 -3.95 5.98 12.69
C PHE A 341 -3.17 6.97 11.83
N TYR A 342 -3.81 7.56 10.80
CA TYR A 342 -3.12 8.44 9.85
C TYR A 342 -2.66 9.79 10.40
N VAL A 343 -3.00 10.10 11.64
CA VAL A 343 -2.44 11.27 12.35
C VAL A 343 -0.94 11.10 12.62
N PHE A 344 -0.47 9.87 12.88
CA PHE A 344 0.87 9.62 13.41
C PHE A 344 1.99 9.54 12.35
N PRO A 345 1.88 8.82 11.21
CA PRO A 345 2.97 8.69 10.26
C PRO A 345 3.51 10.02 9.72
N PRO A 346 2.68 11.07 9.45
CA PRO A 346 3.18 12.37 9.06
C PRO A 346 4.12 13.01 10.07
N ILE A 347 3.88 12.79 11.38
CA ILE A 347 4.72 13.34 12.45
C ILE A 347 6.14 12.79 12.35
N TYR A 348 6.30 11.49 12.10
CA TYR A 348 7.61 10.88 11.84
C TYR A 348 8.33 11.53 10.65
N GLY A 349 7.60 11.82 9.56
CA GLY A 349 8.17 12.46 8.38
C GLY A 349 8.70 13.87 8.66
N VAL A 350 7.95 14.67 9.42
CA VAL A 350 8.33 16.04 9.80
C VAL A 350 9.54 16.04 10.73
N ILE A 351 9.52 15.23 11.79
CA ILE A 351 10.63 15.13 12.73
C ILE A 351 11.86 14.50 12.04
N GLY A 352 11.65 13.48 11.22
CA GLY A 352 12.70 12.81 10.46
C GLY A 352 13.46 13.77 9.52
N ARG A 353 12.75 14.70 8.86
CA ARG A 353 13.40 15.72 8.04
C ARG A 353 14.43 16.55 8.82
N SER A 354 14.13 16.89 10.06
CA SER A 354 15.03 17.65 10.92
C SER A 354 16.20 16.83 11.43
N LEU A 355 15.96 15.57 11.82
CA LEU A 355 16.88 14.78 12.61
C LEU A 355 17.61 13.66 11.85
N THR A 356 17.05 13.17 10.73
CA THR A 356 17.62 12.10 9.89
C THR A 356 17.75 12.49 8.42
N PRO A 357 18.30 13.69 8.08
CA PRO A 357 18.35 14.15 6.69
C PRO A 357 19.27 13.30 5.81
N GLU A 358 20.17 12.50 6.37
CA GLU A 358 20.98 11.51 5.66
C GLU A 358 20.16 10.50 4.85
N LEU A 359 18.90 10.30 5.21
CA LEU A 359 18.00 9.40 4.47
C LEU A 359 17.63 9.92 3.07
N TYR A 360 17.83 11.21 2.79
CA TYR A 360 17.63 11.76 1.45
C TYR A 360 18.71 11.31 0.44
N ASP A 361 19.94 11.07 0.93
CA ASP A 361 21.05 10.62 0.07
C ASP A 361 21.01 9.12 -0.21
N ALA A 362 20.33 8.38 0.65
CA ALA A 362 20.19 6.95 0.52
C ALA A 362 19.11 6.56 -0.50
N VAL A 363 19.29 5.43 -1.18
CA VAL A 363 18.39 4.92 -2.21
C VAL A 363 17.82 3.56 -1.80
N GLY A 364 16.61 3.29 -2.25
CA GLY A 364 15.98 1.99 -2.08
C GLY A 364 15.58 1.69 -0.63
N SER A 365 15.98 0.54 -0.14
CA SER A 365 15.66 0.08 1.22
C SER A 365 16.31 0.90 2.33
N LYS A 366 17.31 1.70 1.99
CA LYS A 366 18.05 2.60 2.93
C LYS A 366 17.49 4.03 2.95
N GLY A 367 16.53 4.35 2.08
CA GLY A 367 15.98 5.70 1.91
C GLY A 367 14.92 6.12 2.94
N THR A 368 14.16 7.16 2.62
CA THR A 368 13.19 7.78 3.54
C THR A 368 12.10 6.85 4.05
N ASP A 369 11.78 5.76 3.34
CA ASP A 369 10.79 4.76 3.77
C ASP A 369 11.12 4.13 5.15
N LYS A 370 12.39 4.16 5.59
CA LYS A 370 12.78 3.61 6.90
C LYS A 370 12.73 4.61 8.07
N VAL A 371 12.34 5.86 7.84
CA VAL A 371 12.35 6.92 8.88
C VAL A 371 11.62 6.50 10.16
N VAL A 372 10.53 5.76 10.05
CA VAL A 372 9.77 5.27 11.22
C VAL A 372 10.60 4.30 12.08
N LEU A 373 11.44 3.50 11.46
CA LEU A 373 12.30 2.53 12.15
C LEU A 373 13.55 3.20 12.72
N GLU A 374 14.11 4.17 12.00
CA GLU A 374 15.37 4.87 12.32
C GLU A 374 15.20 5.91 13.44
N LEU A 375 14.11 6.67 13.39
CA LEU A 375 13.93 7.82 14.27
C LEU A 375 14.03 7.47 15.77
N PRO A 376 13.47 6.35 16.27
CA PRO A 376 13.62 5.97 17.68
C PRO A 376 15.06 5.71 18.12
N THR A 377 15.96 5.26 17.23
CA THR A 377 17.36 4.98 17.57
C THR A 377 18.15 6.24 17.94
N LEU A 378 17.69 7.41 17.50
CA LEU A 378 18.32 8.69 17.87
C LEU A 378 18.28 8.95 19.39
N LEU A 379 17.34 8.34 20.12
CA LEU A 379 17.28 8.43 21.58
C LEU A 379 18.46 7.69 22.22
N ALA A 380 19.03 6.68 21.55
CA ALA A 380 20.20 5.98 22.03
C ALA A 380 21.45 6.88 22.11
N GLY A 381 21.58 7.83 21.18
CA GLY A 381 22.65 8.84 21.18
C GLY A 381 22.45 9.98 22.18
N ARG A 382 21.34 9.99 22.94
CA ARG A 382 20.96 11.02 23.92
C ARG A 382 20.84 10.46 25.33
N ASP A 383 21.80 9.65 25.77
CA ASP A 383 21.85 9.03 27.10
C ASP A 383 20.73 8.02 27.41
N HIS A 384 19.97 7.59 26.41
CA HIS A 384 18.88 6.61 26.55
C HIS A 384 19.01 5.41 25.60
N PRO A 385 20.13 4.68 25.57
CA PRO A 385 20.39 3.64 24.59
C PRO A 385 19.36 2.51 24.63
N LEU A 386 19.00 2.04 25.81
CA LEU A 386 18.01 0.99 26.01
C LEU A 386 16.62 1.42 25.51
N LEU A 387 16.22 2.65 25.79
CA LEU A 387 14.92 3.18 25.37
C LEU A 387 14.84 3.29 23.85
N GLY A 388 15.88 3.79 23.20
CA GLY A 388 15.96 3.88 21.73
C GLY A 388 15.81 2.51 21.06
N SER A 389 16.54 1.50 21.54
CA SER A 389 16.47 0.12 21.04
C SER A 389 15.10 -0.51 21.23
N ILE A 390 14.48 -0.36 22.42
CA ILE A 390 13.13 -0.88 22.68
C ILE A 390 12.11 -0.22 21.76
N LEU A 391 12.12 1.10 21.62
CA LEU A 391 11.16 1.81 20.78
C LEU A 391 11.34 1.49 19.30
N SER A 392 12.58 1.37 18.82
CA SER A 392 12.85 0.90 17.46
C SER A 392 12.37 -0.54 17.25
N GLY A 393 12.56 -1.41 18.23
CA GLY A 393 12.01 -2.77 18.22
C GLY A 393 10.49 -2.80 18.13
N ILE A 394 9.80 -1.93 18.88
CA ILE A 394 8.34 -1.77 18.82
C ILE A 394 7.90 -1.27 17.44
N THR A 395 8.58 -0.28 16.85
CA THR A 395 8.24 0.18 15.49
C THR A 395 8.49 -0.90 14.44
N CYS A 396 9.56 -1.68 14.56
CA CYS A 396 9.80 -2.84 13.69
C CYS A 396 8.69 -3.90 13.83
N ALA A 397 8.23 -4.19 15.04
CA ALA A 397 7.08 -5.08 15.28
C ALA A 397 5.82 -4.57 14.59
N GLY A 398 5.55 -3.27 14.65
CA GLY A 398 4.46 -2.61 13.93
C GLY A 398 4.59 -2.70 12.42
N ALA A 399 5.79 -2.53 11.88
CA ALA A 399 6.07 -2.68 10.46
C ALA A 399 5.81 -4.13 10.00
N PHE A 400 6.27 -5.14 10.76
CA PHE A 400 5.94 -6.54 10.50
C PHE A 400 4.42 -6.77 10.47
N ALA A 401 3.71 -6.28 11.48
CA ALA A 401 2.26 -6.36 11.50
C ALA A 401 1.62 -5.69 10.27
N ALA A 402 2.20 -4.60 9.76
CA ALA A 402 1.65 -3.86 8.62
C ALA A 402 1.74 -4.64 7.30
N PHE A 403 2.93 -5.07 6.89
CA PHE A 403 3.05 -5.79 5.63
C PHE A 403 2.52 -7.22 5.71
N MET A 404 2.65 -7.91 6.86
CA MET A 404 2.11 -9.25 7.04
C MET A 404 0.59 -9.29 6.93
N SER A 405 -0.13 -8.36 7.56
CA SER A 405 -1.60 -8.31 7.52
C SER A 405 -2.13 -8.06 6.11
N THR A 406 -1.56 -7.09 5.40
CA THR A 406 -2.01 -6.73 4.05
C THR A 406 -1.64 -7.82 3.04
N PHE A 407 -0.41 -8.34 3.09
CA PHE A 407 -0.02 -9.42 2.19
C PHE A 407 -0.85 -10.68 2.43
N SER A 408 -1.16 -11.03 3.67
CA SER A 408 -2.06 -12.16 3.99
C SER A 408 -3.44 -11.98 3.37
N GLY A 409 -4.02 -10.78 3.45
CA GLY A 409 -5.33 -10.49 2.86
C GLY A 409 -5.33 -10.55 1.33
N LEU A 410 -4.30 -9.98 0.69
CA LEU A 410 -4.10 -10.08 -0.76
C LEU A 410 -3.97 -11.54 -1.20
N LEU A 411 -3.16 -12.31 -0.49
CA LEU A 411 -2.92 -13.72 -0.79
C LEU A 411 -4.21 -14.55 -0.68
N VAL A 412 -5.01 -14.32 0.38
CA VAL A 412 -6.32 -14.96 0.54
C VAL A 412 -7.26 -14.58 -0.59
N SER A 413 -7.37 -13.32 -0.95
CA SER A 413 -8.27 -12.86 -2.01
C SER A 413 -7.92 -13.48 -3.36
N MET A 414 -6.64 -13.42 -3.76
CA MET A 414 -6.17 -14.01 -5.01
C MET A 414 -6.29 -15.54 -5.03
N SER A 415 -5.93 -16.21 -3.92
CA SER A 415 -6.03 -17.67 -3.81
C SER A 415 -7.47 -18.13 -3.81
N SER A 416 -8.39 -17.37 -3.19
CA SER A 416 -9.83 -17.64 -3.24
C SER A 416 -10.37 -17.53 -4.66
N ALA A 417 -9.96 -16.50 -5.41
CA ALA A 417 -10.34 -16.34 -6.81
C ALA A 417 -9.84 -17.52 -7.67
N LEU A 418 -8.59 -17.97 -7.49
CA LEU A 418 -8.09 -19.13 -8.21
C LEU A 418 -8.81 -20.44 -7.81
N ALA A 419 -9.00 -20.68 -6.51
CA ALA A 419 -9.57 -21.92 -6.01
C ALA A 419 -11.09 -22.01 -6.19
N HIS A 420 -11.81 -20.92 -5.93
CA HIS A 420 -13.26 -20.88 -6.04
C HIS A 420 -13.71 -20.62 -7.47
N ASP A 421 -13.20 -19.54 -8.10
CA ASP A 421 -13.71 -19.10 -9.40
C ASP A 421 -13.10 -19.90 -10.55
N ILE A 422 -11.77 -20.11 -10.59
CA ILE A 422 -11.14 -20.86 -11.69
C ILE A 422 -11.31 -22.37 -11.45
N TYR A 423 -10.78 -22.91 -10.34
CA TYR A 423 -10.80 -24.36 -10.15
C TYR A 423 -12.22 -24.87 -9.92
N GLY A 424 -12.95 -24.29 -8.93
CA GLY A 424 -14.25 -24.80 -8.48
C GLY A 424 -15.43 -24.45 -9.38
N ARG A 425 -15.36 -23.43 -10.22
CA ARG A 425 -16.47 -23.02 -11.10
C ARG A 425 -16.20 -23.27 -12.57
N MET A 426 -14.93 -23.20 -13.03
CA MET A 426 -14.60 -23.34 -14.45
C MET A 426 -14.01 -24.69 -14.79
N LEU A 427 -13.04 -25.20 -14.01
CA LEU A 427 -12.31 -26.42 -14.35
C LEU A 427 -12.97 -27.69 -13.79
N LYS A 428 -13.46 -27.65 -12.54
CA LYS A 428 -14.10 -28.79 -11.86
C LYS A 428 -15.31 -28.31 -11.04
N PRO A 429 -16.47 -28.03 -11.68
CA PRO A 429 -17.69 -27.60 -10.98
C PRO A 429 -18.13 -28.56 -9.87
N ASP A 430 -17.96 -29.84 -10.09
CA ASP A 430 -18.34 -30.92 -9.15
C ASP A 430 -17.27 -31.18 -8.08
N SER A 431 -16.27 -30.33 -7.94
CA SER A 431 -15.20 -30.49 -6.95
C SER A 431 -15.72 -30.47 -5.51
N SER A 432 -15.23 -31.39 -4.69
CA SER A 432 -15.55 -31.43 -3.27
C SER A 432 -14.96 -30.24 -2.51
N PRO A 433 -15.52 -29.88 -1.33
CA PRO A 433 -14.94 -28.86 -0.48
C PRO A 433 -13.46 -29.08 -0.15
N GLU A 434 -13.05 -30.34 0.04
CA GLU A 434 -11.66 -30.70 0.30
C GLU A 434 -10.73 -30.44 -0.90
N GLN A 435 -11.22 -30.72 -2.11
CA GLN A 435 -10.48 -30.47 -3.35
C GLN A 435 -10.30 -28.94 -3.55
N ARG A 436 -11.33 -28.14 -3.28
CA ARG A 436 -11.25 -26.67 -3.34
C ARG A 436 -10.28 -26.12 -2.30
N LEU A 437 -10.23 -26.71 -1.10
CA LEU A 437 -9.28 -26.35 -0.07
C LEU A 437 -7.83 -26.67 -0.49
N LYS A 438 -7.60 -27.84 -1.09
CA LYS A 438 -6.28 -28.19 -1.66
C LYS A 438 -5.89 -27.22 -2.78
N ALA A 439 -6.80 -26.89 -3.67
CA ALA A 439 -6.58 -25.91 -4.73
C ALA A 439 -6.21 -24.53 -4.16
N PHE A 440 -6.87 -24.07 -3.08
CA PHE A 440 -6.55 -22.84 -2.39
C PHE A 440 -5.10 -22.84 -1.84
N LYS A 441 -4.70 -23.93 -1.17
CA LYS A 441 -3.35 -24.04 -0.61
C LYS A 441 -2.27 -23.94 -1.69
N TRP A 442 -2.45 -24.65 -2.81
CA TRP A 442 -1.53 -24.58 -3.95
C TRP A 442 -1.54 -23.20 -4.60
N ALA A 443 -2.72 -22.59 -4.78
CA ALA A 443 -2.83 -21.26 -5.29
C ALA A 443 -2.09 -20.25 -4.40
N ALA A 444 -2.22 -20.36 -3.07
CA ALA A 444 -1.50 -19.50 -2.13
C ALA A 444 0.02 -19.62 -2.27
N VAL A 445 0.53 -20.85 -2.44
CA VAL A 445 1.97 -21.07 -2.65
C VAL A 445 2.43 -20.46 -3.98
N ILE A 446 1.72 -20.70 -5.08
CA ILE A 446 2.09 -20.17 -6.40
C ILE A 446 2.08 -18.64 -6.39
N ILE A 447 1.00 -18.03 -5.87
CA ILE A 447 0.89 -16.56 -5.76
C ILE A 447 1.98 -16.01 -4.85
N GLY A 448 2.27 -16.67 -3.73
CA GLY A 448 3.33 -16.29 -2.82
C GLY A 448 4.69 -16.25 -3.49
N VAL A 449 5.05 -17.29 -4.25
CA VAL A 449 6.31 -17.35 -5.00
C VAL A 449 6.40 -16.23 -6.04
N VAL A 450 5.34 -16.00 -6.82
CA VAL A 450 5.31 -14.91 -7.81
C VAL A 450 5.44 -13.55 -7.12
N SER A 451 4.73 -13.32 -6.02
CA SER A 451 4.79 -12.06 -5.25
C SER A 451 6.18 -11.80 -4.67
N VAL A 452 6.85 -12.83 -4.17
CA VAL A 452 8.25 -12.74 -3.70
C VAL A 452 9.16 -12.38 -4.87
N GLY A 453 9.03 -13.05 -6.01
CA GLY A 453 9.81 -12.75 -7.21
C GLY A 453 9.66 -11.29 -7.67
N LEU A 454 8.41 -10.79 -7.71
CA LEU A 454 8.14 -9.38 -8.03
C LEU A 454 8.71 -8.43 -6.96
N GLY A 455 8.58 -8.80 -5.69
CA GLY A 455 9.09 -8.01 -4.57
C GLY A 455 10.60 -7.79 -4.59
N THR A 456 11.38 -8.75 -5.07
CA THR A 456 12.84 -8.61 -5.19
C THR A 456 13.27 -7.59 -6.24
N GLN A 457 12.40 -7.21 -7.19
CA GLN A 457 12.73 -6.29 -8.28
C GLN A 457 12.49 -4.81 -7.91
N VAL A 458 11.70 -4.53 -6.89
CA VAL A 458 11.19 -3.17 -6.61
C VAL A 458 11.92 -2.43 -5.48
N GLU A 459 13.11 -2.86 -5.10
CA GLU A 459 13.89 -2.27 -4.01
C GLU A 459 14.08 -0.75 -4.15
N LYS A 460 14.33 -0.27 -5.38
CA LYS A 460 14.63 1.14 -5.66
C LYS A 460 13.39 2.06 -5.65
N LEU A 461 12.18 1.50 -5.77
CA LEU A 461 10.96 2.27 -5.88
C LEU A 461 10.39 2.61 -4.49
N ASN A 462 9.72 3.76 -4.35
CA ASN A 462 9.07 4.14 -3.11
C ASN A 462 7.82 3.27 -2.84
N ILE A 463 7.56 2.94 -1.56
CA ILE A 463 6.44 2.09 -1.16
C ILE A 463 5.09 2.71 -1.57
N ASN A 464 4.88 4.01 -1.30
CA ASN A 464 3.62 4.67 -1.65
C ASN A 464 3.42 4.86 -3.15
N TYR A 465 4.48 5.05 -3.91
CA TYR A 465 4.42 5.08 -5.37
C TYR A 465 3.84 3.76 -5.92
N LEU A 466 4.36 2.62 -5.46
CA LEU A 466 3.87 1.29 -5.85
C LEU A 466 2.39 1.07 -5.48
N VAL A 467 1.97 1.54 -4.29
CA VAL A 467 0.57 1.46 -3.86
C VAL A 467 -0.33 2.32 -4.74
N GLY A 468 0.10 3.54 -5.07
CA GLY A 468 -0.65 4.43 -5.97
C GLY A 468 -0.96 3.78 -7.32
N GLN A 469 -0.04 2.99 -7.86
CA GLN A 469 -0.23 2.25 -9.11
C GLN A 469 -1.29 1.14 -8.99
N ALA A 470 -1.24 0.34 -7.93
CA ALA A 470 -2.26 -0.69 -7.69
C ALA A 470 -3.66 -0.09 -7.53
N PHE A 471 -3.76 1.05 -6.85
CA PHE A 471 -5.02 1.79 -6.70
C PHE A 471 -5.51 2.38 -8.02
N ALA A 472 -4.64 2.88 -8.89
CA ALA A 472 -5.02 3.39 -10.21
C ALA A 472 -5.62 2.28 -11.10
N ILE A 473 -5.06 1.07 -11.07
CA ILE A 473 -5.63 -0.10 -11.78
C ILE A 473 -7.01 -0.45 -11.21
N ALA A 474 -7.16 -0.49 -9.89
CA ALA A 474 -8.44 -0.76 -9.22
C ALA A 474 -9.49 0.32 -9.53
N ALA A 475 -9.09 1.59 -9.55
CA ALA A 475 -9.93 2.73 -9.88
C ALA A 475 -10.44 2.69 -11.34
N ALA A 476 -9.62 2.23 -12.28
CA ALA A 476 -9.98 2.15 -13.69
C ALA A 476 -10.76 0.87 -14.06
N SER A 477 -10.82 -0.13 -13.19
CA SER A 477 -11.45 -1.43 -13.46
C SER A 477 -12.63 -1.73 -12.53
N TYR A 478 -12.37 -2.13 -11.29
CA TYR A 478 -13.40 -2.57 -10.35
C TYR A 478 -14.29 -1.44 -9.82
N PHE A 479 -13.75 -0.27 -9.59
CA PHE A 479 -14.57 0.84 -9.09
C PHE A 479 -15.71 1.20 -10.06
N PRO A 480 -15.47 1.48 -11.36
CA PRO A 480 -16.55 1.77 -12.30
C PRO A 480 -17.55 0.61 -12.41
N LEU A 481 -17.06 -0.63 -12.47
CA LEU A 481 -17.90 -1.81 -12.50
C LEU A 481 -18.86 -1.85 -11.33
N LEU A 482 -18.35 -1.78 -10.10
CA LEU A 482 -19.16 -1.92 -8.88
C LEU A 482 -20.15 -0.76 -8.73
N PHE A 483 -19.67 0.46 -8.92
CA PHE A 483 -20.50 1.66 -8.78
C PHE A 483 -21.65 1.66 -9.79
N MET A 484 -21.35 1.47 -11.06
CA MET A 484 -22.36 1.47 -12.13
C MET A 484 -23.30 0.26 -12.03
N SER A 485 -22.81 -0.93 -11.70
CA SER A 485 -23.64 -2.13 -11.55
C SER A 485 -24.64 -2.04 -10.42
N VAL A 486 -24.32 -1.30 -9.35
CA VAL A 486 -25.20 -1.11 -8.19
C VAL A 486 -26.23 -0.01 -8.46
N TRP A 487 -25.82 1.10 -9.05
CA TRP A 487 -26.64 2.32 -9.09
C TRP A 487 -27.30 2.61 -10.43
N TRP A 488 -26.83 1.97 -11.52
CA TRP A 488 -27.40 2.17 -12.84
C TRP A 488 -28.02 0.89 -13.43
N ARG A 489 -29.35 0.87 -13.52
CA ARG A 489 -30.11 -0.29 -14.02
C ARG A 489 -29.88 -0.59 -15.50
N GLY A 490 -29.53 0.40 -16.31
CA GLY A 490 -29.27 0.27 -17.74
C GLY A 490 -27.93 -0.38 -18.11
N MET A 491 -27.15 -0.79 -17.11
CA MET A 491 -25.86 -1.44 -17.34
C MET A 491 -26.03 -2.85 -17.92
N THR A 492 -25.43 -3.09 -19.10
CA THR A 492 -25.39 -4.42 -19.74
C THR A 492 -24.06 -5.14 -19.48
N MET A 493 -24.03 -6.46 -19.64
CA MET A 493 -22.80 -7.25 -19.51
C MET A 493 -21.72 -6.78 -20.50
N ARG A 494 -22.10 -6.50 -21.74
CA ARG A 494 -21.16 -6.02 -22.77
C ARG A 494 -20.55 -4.67 -22.40
N GLY A 495 -21.38 -3.75 -21.89
CA GLY A 495 -20.92 -2.45 -21.40
C GLY A 495 -19.96 -2.58 -20.22
N ALA A 496 -20.34 -3.38 -19.20
CA ALA A 496 -19.52 -3.67 -18.05
C ALA A 496 -18.16 -4.26 -18.42
N ALA A 497 -18.16 -5.30 -19.28
CA ALA A 497 -16.95 -5.98 -19.72
C ALA A 497 -16.04 -5.05 -20.55
N THR A 498 -16.60 -4.29 -21.49
CA THR A 498 -15.81 -3.36 -22.33
C THR A 498 -15.17 -2.27 -21.51
N GLY A 499 -15.91 -1.61 -20.61
CA GLY A 499 -15.34 -0.55 -19.76
C GLY A 499 -14.25 -1.09 -18.84
N MET A 500 -14.48 -2.23 -18.20
CA MET A 500 -13.49 -2.86 -17.32
C MET A 500 -12.23 -3.30 -18.08
N LEU A 501 -12.39 -3.96 -19.24
CA LEU A 501 -11.27 -4.42 -20.05
C LEU A 501 -10.47 -3.25 -20.62
N VAL A 502 -11.12 -2.33 -21.33
CA VAL A 502 -10.40 -1.24 -22.01
C VAL A 502 -9.78 -0.28 -21.00
N GLY A 503 -10.58 0.24 -20.07
CA GLY A 503 -10.07 1.18 -19.05
C GLY A 503 -9.00 0.53 -18.15
N GLY A 504 -9.26 -0.69 -17.68
CA GLY A 504 -8.35 -1.41 -16.80
C GLY A 504 -7.06 -1.87 -17.49
N LEU A 505 -7.12 -2.42 -18.72
CA LEU A 505 -5.92 -2.87 -19.44
C LEU A 505 -5.07 -1.69 -19.93
N LEU A 506 -5.68 -0.58 -20.34
CA LEU A 506 -4.91 0.62 -20.71
C LEU A 506 -4.22 1.22 -19.48
N ALA A 507 -4.90 1.29 -18.33
CA ALA A 507 -4.26 1.73 -17.09
C ALA A 507 -3.13 0.78 -16.67
N LEU A 508 -3.36 -0.53 -16.70
CA LEU A 508 -2.36 -1.54 -16.40
C LEU A 508 -1.13 -1.46 -17.32
N GLY A 509 -1.36 -1.36 -18.63
CA GLY A 509 -0.29 -1.27 -19.63
C GLY A 509 0.53 0.00 -19.48
N SER A 510 -0.11 1.14 -19.23
CA SER A 510 0.56 2.42 -18.97
C SER A 510 1.47 2.35 -17.75
N ILE A 511 0.95 1.84 -16.63
CA ILE A 511 1.70 1.65 -15.39
C ILE A 511 2.84 0.65 -15.58
N PHE A 512 2.58 -0.46 -16.27
CA PHE A 512 3.59 -1.46 -16.52
C PHE A 512 4.78 -0.90 -17.31
N LEU A 513 4.53 -0.10 -18.35
CA LEU A 513 5.59 0.53 -19.14
C LEU A 513 6.45 1.50 -18.30
N THR A 514 5.82 2.32 -17.45
CA THR A 514 6.56 3.25 -16.58
C THR A 514 7.33 2.51 -15.50
N THR A 515 6.73 1.51 -14.85
CA THR A 515 7.39 0.68 -13.84
C THR A 515 8.57 -0.09 -14.43
N LEU A 516 8.41 -0.64 -15.63
CA LEU A 516 9.47 -1.36 -16.32
C LEU A 516 10.68 -0.46 -16.61
N SER A 517 10.42 0.78 -17.05
CA SER A 517 11.46 1.80 -17.25
C SER A 517 12.20 2.11 -15.93
N ASP A 518 11.47 2.28 -14.83
CA ASP A 518 12.03 2.66 -13.53
C ASP A 518 12.82 1.53 -12.87
N VAL A 519 12.41 0.28 -13.06
CA VAL A 519 13.07 -0.90 -12.47
C VAL A 519 14.31 -1.29 -13.24
N TYR A 520 14.21 -1.39 -14.56
CA TYR A 520 15.30 -1.94 -15.41
C TYR A 520 16.15 -0.86 -16.10
N GLY A 521 15.72 0.41 -16.08
CA GLY A 521 16.51 1.52 -16.60
C GLY A 521 16.80 1.43 -18.11
N PHE A 522 15.83 0.96 -18.92
CA PHE A 522 15.99 0.94 -20.37
C PHE A 522 16.20 2.35 -20.92
N THR A 523 17.42 2.64 -21.43
CA THR A 523 17.83 3.98 -21.86
C THR A 523 16.88 4.57 -22.91
N THR A 524 16.51 3.80 -23.92
CA THR A 524 15.57 4.25 -24.99
C THR A 524 14.20 4.66 -24.43
N LEU A 525 13.69 3.94 -23.43
CA LEU A 525 12.42 4.25 -22.81
C LEU A 525 12.54 5.42 -21.83
N ALA A 526 13.67 5.51 -21.13
CA ALA A 526 13.97 6.65 -20.25
C ALA A 526 14.09 7.95 -21.05
N ASP A 527 14.81 7.95 -22.17
CA ASP A 527 14.96 9.09 -23.07
C ASP A 527 13.61 9.51 -23.67
N PHE A 528 12.78 8.54 -24.05
CA PHE A 528 11.41 8.79 -24.51
C PHE A 528 10.56 9.52 -23.46
N TRP A 529 10.64 9.10 -22.19
CA TRP A 529 9.92 9.75 -21.09
C TRP A 529 10.42 11.16 -20.82
N VAL A 530 11.72 11.41 -20.92
CA VAL A 530 12.31 12.77 -20.79
C VAL A 530 11.79 13.68 -21.91
N ALA A 531 11.71 13.17 -23.13
CA ALA A 531 11.18 13.93 -24.28
C ALA A 531 9.67 14.18 -24.20
N HIS A 532 8.91 13.32 -23.49
CA HIS A 532 7.44 13.38 -23.44
C HIS A 532 6.92 13.40 -21.98
N PRO A 533 7.20 14.47 -21.20
CA PRO A 533 6.88 14.51 -19.76
C PRO A 533 5.37 14.45 -19.46
N LEU A 534 4.51 15.00 -20.32
CA LEU A 534 3.05 14.86 -20.18
C LEU A 534 2.61 13.41 -20.32
N LEU A 535 3.11 12.72 -21.33
CA LEU A 535 2.77 11.31 -21.55
C LEU A 535 3.28 10.43 -20.40
N ARG A 536 4.49 10.72 -19.89
CA ARG A 536 5.02 10.06 -18.69
C ARG A 536 4.05 10.13 -17.52
N ILE A 537 3.55 11.32 -17.19
CA ILE A 537 2.63 11.53 -16.06
C ILE A 537 1.29 10.84 -16.30
N LEU A 538 0.74 10.93 -17.52
CA LEU A 538 -0.51 10.25 -17.87
C LEU A 538 -0.40 8.72 -17.83
N CYS A 539 0.79 8.17 -18.09
CA CYS A 539 1.05 6.74 -17.99
C CYS A 539 1.35 6.29 -16.55
N GLU A 540 2.07 7.12 -15.79
CA GLU A 540 2.43 6.82 -14.39
C GLU A 540 1.23 6.87 -13.45
N GLN A 541 0.33 7.86 -13.67
CA GLN A 541 -0.91 8.02 -12.92
C GLN A 541 -2.10 8.14 -13.90
N PRO A 542 -2.63 7.01 -14.40
CA PRO A 542 -3.62 7.04 -15.47
C PRO A 542 -5.05 7.34 -15.01
N ALA A 543 -5.34 7.41 -13.70
CA ALA A 543 -6.70 7.44 -13.17
C ALA A 543 -7.54 8.61 -13.70
N ILE A 544 -6.93 9.79 -13.95
CA ILE A 544 -7.63 10.99 -14.41
C ILE A 544 -8.31 10.80 -15.78
N TRP A 545 -7.77 9.96 -16.63
CA TRP A 545 -8.34 9.67 -17.94
C TRP A 545 -8.95 8.25 -18.03
N ALA A 546 -8.33 7.26 -17.34
CA ALA A 546 -8.76 5.86 -17.44
C ALA A 546 -10.10 5.61 -16.72
N VAL A 547 -10.36 6.28 -15.59
CA VAL A 547 -11.64 6.17 -14.88
C VAL A 547 -12.80 6.75 -15.69
N PRO A 548 -12.73 8.02 -16.18
CA PRO A 548 -13.77 8.55 -17.06
C PRO A 548 -13.95 7.73 -18.34
N LEU A 549 -12.87 7.26 -18.95
CA LEU A 549 -12.93 6.40 -20.15
C LEU A 549 -13.70 5.11 -19.86
N SER A 550 -13.37 4.42 -18.76
CA SER A 550 -14.06 3.20 -18.35
C SER A 550 -15.56 3.43 -18.16
N ILE A 551 -15.94 4.47 -17.40
CA ILE A 551 -17.36 4.83 -17.17
C ILE A 551 -18.06 5.19 -18.49
N THR A 552 -17.43 5.99 -19.34
CA THR A 552 -18.00 6.39 -20.65
C THR A 552 -18.25 5.17 -21.53
N LEU A 553 -17.28 4.26 -21.63
CA LEU A 553 -17.44 3.02 -22.39
C LEU A 553 -18.56 2.15 -21.82
N MET A 554 -18.64 2.03 -20.49
CA MET A 554 -19.75 1.31 -19.84
C MET A 554 -21.10 1.89 -20.24
N ILE A 555 -21.25 3.22 -20.25
CA ILE A 555 -22.50 3.89 -20.61
C ILE A 555 -22.79 3.72 -22.10
N VAL A 556 -21.87 4.05 -22.98
CA VAL A 556 -22.07 4.05 -24.43
C VAL A 556 -22.39 2.64 -24.93
N VAL A 557 -21.55 1.65 -24.57
CA VAL A 557 -21.75 0.27 -25.01
C VAL A 557 -23.03 -0.33 -24.42
N SER A 558 -23.37 -0.01 -23.17
CA SER A 558 -24.64 -0.46 -22.59
C SER A 558 -25.85 0.11 -23.34
N LYS A 559 -25.84 1.39 -23.69
CA LYS A 559 -26.92 2.01 -24.48
C LYS A 559 -27.02 1.40 -25.88
N MET A 560 -25.88 1.11 -26.52
CA MET A 560 -25.86 0.45 -27.84
C MET A 560 -26.36 -0.98 -27.78
N THR A 561 -26.13 -1.69 -26.69
CA THR A 561 -26.49 -3.11 -26.55
C THR A 561 -27.82 -3.35 -25.86
N ALA A 562 -28.41 -2.35 -25.21
CA ALA A 562 -29.75 -2.43 -24.62
C ALA A 562 -30.87 -2.44 -25.67
N ALA A 563 -30.63 -1.88 -26.85
CA ALA A 563 -31.61 -1.84 -27.94
C ALA A 563 -31.79 -3.20 -28.67
N THR A 564 -31.02 -4.22 -28.27
CA THR A 564 -31.04 -5.57 -28.85
C THR A 564 -31.69 -6.63 -27.94
N ILE A 565 -32.30 -6.20 -26.84
CA ILE A 565 -33.13 -7.01 -25.93
C ILE A 565 -34.59 -6.56 -26.03
#